data_78ef67e385d00c4126a0f1c0ad02040f
#
_entry.id   78ef67e385d00c4126a0f1c0ad02040f
#
_cell.length_a   1.000
_cell.length_b   1.000
_cell.length_c   1.000
_cell.angle_alpha   90.00
_cell.angle_beta   90.00
_cell.angle_gamma   90.00
#
_symmetry.space_group_name_H-M   'P 1'
#
loop_
_entity.id
_entity.type
_entity.pdbx_description
1 polymer ?
#
loop_
_entity_poly.entity_id
_entity_poly.type
_entity_poly.pdbx_seq_one_letter_code
_entity_poly.pdbx_strand_id
1 'polypeptide(L)'
;MHRYVTFGKALADLVQDQQKRRPESSIGVPVFFVDVLHQLEQMKCFTVEGLFRVPGDNDDVQELRGRYELDEYCSRDFVDGAPKKPRLRASYDVHVWGSFLKAWIRSLKDPIITEDCYDEAIGFCACCDAADVVAKLQALLAKLPASHATLVHHLTTFLSKCV
;
A
#
# COMPACT_ATOMS: atom_id res chain seq x y z
N MET A 1 7.03 25.35 -3.01
CA MET A 1 7.41 23.96 -2.71
C MET A 1 6.15 23.26 -2.21
N HIS A 2 5.48 22.46 -3.06
CA HIS A 2 4.23 21.80 -2.67
C HIS A 2 4.56 20.51 -1.94
N ARG A 3 4.21 20.46 -0.66
CA ARG A 3 4.36 19.27 0.19
C ARG A 3 3.32 18.22 -0.25
N TYR A 4 3.77 17.07 -0.69
CA TYR A 4 2.88 15.95 -1.02
C TYR A 4 2.57 15.16 0.25
N VAL A 5 1.41 15.39 0.82
CA VAL A 5 0.99 14.66 2.02
C VAL A 5 0.38 13.34 1.58
N THR A 6 1.06 12.23 1.87
CA THR A 6 0.59 10.86 1.59
C THR A 6 -0.06 10.18 2.79
N PHE A 7 0.22 10.68 4.00
CA PHE A 7 -0.31 10.15 5.25
C PHE A 7 -1.55 10.93 5.70
N GLY A 8 -2.49 10.26 6.37
CA GLY A 8 -3.67 10.88 6.97
C GLY A 8 -4.72 11.37 5.97
N LYS A 9 -4.70 10.90 4.73
CA LYS A 9 -5.69 11.25 3.69
C LYS A 9 -6.61 10.07 3.38
N ALA A 10 -7.78 10.37 2.83
CA ALA A 10 -8.63 9.35 2.23
C ALA A 10 -7.95 8.77 0.98
N LEU A 11 -8.14 7.47 0.75
CA LEU A 11 -7.54 6.78 -0.39
C LEU A 11 -7.98 7.37 -1.73
N ALA A 12 -9.27 7.70 -1.83
CA ALA A 12 -9.84 8.34 -3.03
C ALA A 12 -9.18 9.69 -3.35
N ASP A 13 -8.92 10.52 -2.32
CA ASP A 13 -8.26 11.82 -2.48
C ASP A 13 -6.83 11.65 -2.99
N LEU A 14 -6.09 10.67 -2.47
CA LEU A 14 -4.73 10.37 -2.91
C LEU A 14 -4.68 9.98 -4.39
N VAL A 15 -5.59 9.10 -4.82
CA VAL A 15 -5.69 8.67 -6.22
C VAL A 15 -6.10 9.83 -7.12
N GLN A 16 -7.06 10.66 -6.69
CA GLN A 16 -7.52 11.81 -7.47
C GLN A 16 -6.42 12.89 -7.59
N ASP A 17 -5.72 13.20 -6.51
CA ASP A 17 -4.61 14.17 -6.53
C ASP A 17 -3.49 13.69 -7.46
N GLN A 18 -3.21 12.38 -7.46
CA GLN A 18 -2.25 11.76 -8.37
C GLN A 18 -2.70 11.85 -9.83
N GLN A 19 -3.96 11.53 -10.13
CA GLN A 19 -4.52 11.62 -11.49
C GLN A 19 -4.46 13.04 -12.06
N LYS A 20 -4.73 14.06 -11.23
CA LYS A 20 -4.61 15.47 -11.62
C LYS A 20 -3.18 15.87 -11.97
N ARG A 21 -2.19 15.30 -11.27
CA ARG A 21 -0.77 15.62 -11.45
C ARG A 21 -0.11 14.79 -12.56
N ARG A 22 -0.56 13.55 -12.74
CA ARG A 22 0.00 12.57 -13.69
C ARG A 22 -1.11 11.69 -14.27
N PRO A 23 -1.85 12.18 -15.28
CA PRO A 23 -2.93 11.41 -15.90
C PRO A 23 -2.48 10.06 -16.47
N GLU A 24 -1.20 9.99 -16.92
CA GLU A 24 -0.58 8.79 -17.48
C GLU A 24 -0.31 7.68 -16.45
N SER A 25 -0.28 8.00 -15.16
CA SER A 25 0.01 7.05 -14.07
C SER A 25 -1.25 6.55 -13.36
N SER A 26 -2.37 6.47 -14.05
CA SER A 26 -3.66 6.08 -13.47
C SER A 26 -3.78 4.57 -13.28
N ILE A 27 -3.16 4.06 -12.22
CA ILE A 27 -3.22 2.63 -11.83
C ILE A 27 -4.29 2.32 -10.78
N GLY A 28 -5.14 3.30 -10.44
CA GLY A 28 -6.23 3.13 -9.46
C GLY A 28 -5.80 3.05 -7.99
N VAL A 29 -4.50 3.08 -7.71
CA VAL A 29 -3.90 3.15 -6.37
C VAL A 29 -2.82 4.23 -6.32
N PRO A 30 -2.45 4.74 -5.13
CA PRO A 30 -1.34 5.68 -5.03
C PRO A 30 -0.03 5.07 -5.53
N VAL A 31 0.70 5.79 -6.39
CA VAL A 31 2.03 5.36 -6.88
C VAL A 31 2.97 5.06 -5.74
N PHE A 32 2.92 5.87 -4.68
CA PHE A 32 3.63 5.63 -3.44
C PHE A 32 3.49 4.20 -2.91
N PHE A 33 2.27 3.67 -2.88
CA PHE A 33 2.00 2.30 -2.40
C PHE A 33 2.70 1.26 -3.27
N VAL A 34 2.59 1.39 -4.59
CA VAL A 34 3.25 0.48 -5.55
C VAL A 34 4.76 0.56 -5.44
N ASP A 35 5.29 1.75 -5.22
CA ASP A 35 6.73 1.99 -5.04
C ASP A 35 7.27 1.28 -3.80
N VAL A 36 6.55 1.37 -2.68
CA VAL A 36 6.91 0.66 -1.44
C VAL A 36 6.89 -0.85 -1.63
N LEU A 37 5.87 -1.42 -2.30
CA LEU A 37 5.83 -2.84 -2.61
C LEU A 37 7.00 -3.25 -3.50
N HIS A 38 7.32 -2.45 -4.51
CA HIS A 38 8.46 -2.72 -5.38
C HIS A 38 9.80 -2.69 -4.62
N GLN A 39 9.99 -1.74 -3.71
CA GLN A 39 11.19 -1.71 -2.86
C GLN A 39 11.32 -2.97 -2.00
N LEU A 40 10.24 -3.43 -1.39
CA LEU A 40 10.21 -4.68 -0.64
C LEU A 40 10.59 -5.87 -1.53
N GLU A 41 10.06 -5.96 -2.75
CA GLU A 41 10.41 -7.00 -3.71
C GLU A 41 11.90 -6.98 -4.10
N GLN A 42 12.46 -5.80 -4.37
CA GLN A 42 13.89 -5.62 -4.69
C GLN A 42 14.79 -6.09 -3.54
N MET A 43 14.34 -5.95 -2.30
CA MET A 43 15.04 -6.44 -1.09
C MET A 43 14.83 -7.94 -0.84
N LYS A 44 14.19 -8.67 -1.76
CA LYS A 44 13.85 -10.09 -1.63
C LYS A 44 13.07 -10.42 -0.36
N CYS A 45 12.12 -9.55 -0.01
CA CYS A 45 11.36 -9.60 1.24
C CYS A 45 10.63 -10.93 1.48
N PHE A 46 10.30 -11.68 0.42
CA PHE A 46 9.58 -12.96 0.49
C PHE A 46 10.38 -14.07 1.19
N THR A 47 11.69 -13.90 1.31
CA THR A 47 12.58 -14.85 2.01
C THR A 47 12.91 -14.43 3.44
N VAL A 48 12.34 -13.32 3.91
CA VAL A 48 12.63 -12.73 5.22
C VAL A 48 11.60 -13.19 6.23
N GLU A 49 12.06 -13.94 7.24
CA GLU A 49 11.19 -14.37 8.33
C GLU A 49 10.66 -13.18 9.13
N GLY A 50 9.36 -13.15 9.37
CA GLY A 50 8.72 -12.14 10.21
C GLY A 50 8.63 -10.75 9.59
N LEU A 51 8.67 -10.62 8.27
CA LEU A 51 8.64 -9.34 7.53
C LEU A 51 7.66 -8.30 8.11
N PHE A 52 6.43 -8.70 8.42
CA PHE A 52 5.43 -7.80 8.98
C PHE A 52 5.22 -7.96 10.49
N ARG A 53 5.91 -8.90 11.14
CA ARG A 53 5.84 -9.17 12.58
C ARG A 53 6.93 -8.42 13.34
N VAL A 54 8.17 -8.49 12.85
CA VAL A 54 9.30 -7.80 13.47
C VAL A 54 9.20 -6.31 13.14
N PRO A 55 9.24 -5.42 14.14
CA PRO A 55 9.23 -3.98 13.90
C PRO A 55 10.58 -3.52 13.31
N GLY A 56 10.53 -2.62 12.34
CA GLY A 56 11.72 -1.86 11.92
C GLY A 56 12.03 -0.76 12.93
N ASP A 57 13.22 -0.19 12.82
CA ASP A 57 13.62 0.95 13.64
C ASP A 57 12.67 2.13 13.42
N ASN A 58 12.19 2.71 14.53
CA ASN A 58 11.16 3.76 14.46
C ASN A 58 11.72 5.08 13.92
N ASP A 59 12.97 5.42 14.21
CA ASP A 59 13.59 6.67 13.75
C ASP A 59 13.79 6.60 12.23
N ASP A 60 14.22 5.46 11.71
CA ASP A 60 14.32 5.18 10.29
C ASP A 60 12.96 5.26 9.59
N VAL A 61 11.90 4.72 10.21
CA VAL A 61 10.53 4.81 9.67
C VAL A 61 10.07 6.28 9.60
N GLN A 62 10.35 7.10 10.61
CA GLN A 62 10.00 8.52 10.62
C GLN A 62 10.84 9.32 9.61
N GLU A 63 12.12 9.02 9.49
CA GLU A 63 12.97 9.62 8.46
C GLU A 63 12.46 9.31 7.05
N LEU A 64 12.14 8.04 6.80
CA LEU A 64 11.58 7.60 5.52
C LEU A 64 10.25 8.30 5.21
N ARG A 65 9.38 8.45 6.21
CA ARG A 65 8.14 9.21 6.10
C ARG A 65 8.41 10.68 5.73
N GLY A 66 9.34 11.33 6.42
CA GLY A 66 9.71 12.71 6.14
C GLY A 66 10.19 12.91 4.70
N ARG A 67 10.97 11.98 4.18
CA ARG A 67 11.46 12.02 2.79
C ARG A 67 10.33 11.88 1.77
N TYR A 68 9.37 10.99 2.00
CA TYR A 68 8.20 10.86 1.11
C TYR A 68 7.26 12.08 1.17
N GLU A 69 7.13 12.74 2.33
CA GLU A 69 6.31 13.95 2.46
C GLU A 69 6.99 15.20 1.86
N LEU A 70 8.32 15.21 1.68
CA LEU A 70 9.08 16.34 1.13
C LEU A 70 9.16 16.36 -0.40
N ASP A 71 8.40 15.53 -1.10
CA ASP A 71 8.34 15.48 -2.58
C ASP A 71 9.64 15.06 -3.29
N GLU A 72 10.64 14.58 -2.56
CA GLU A 72 11.87 14.07 -3.17
C GLU A 72 11.66 12.76 -3.94
N TYR A 73 10.59 12.04 -3.60
CA TYR A 73 10.26 10.73 -4.15
C TYR A 73 9.27 10.76 -5.29
N CYS A 74 8.29 11.66 -5.23
CA CYS A 74 7.16 11.65 -6.16
C CYS A 74 7.42 12.40 -7.46
N SER A 75 8.58 13.07 -7.63
CA SER A 75 8.59 14.15 -8.59
C SER A 75 9.13 13.84 -9.98
N ARG A 76 9.83 12.76 -10.29
CA ARG A 76 10.43 12.75 -11.65
C ARG A 76 10.63 11.45 -12.41
N ASP A 77 10.52 10.26 -11.85
CA ASP A 77 11.15 9.13 -12.52
C ASP A 77 10.29 7.85 -12.69
N PHE A 78 9.02 8.00 -13.03
CA PHE A 78 8.26 6.89 -13.62
C PHE A 78 8.28 7.05 -15.16
N VAL A 79 9.02 6.20 -15.84
CA VAL A 79 8.88 5.97 -17.27
C VAL A 79 8.50 4.51 -17.43
N ASP A 80 7.38 4.27 -18.13
CA ASP A 80 6.87 2.93 -18.45
C ASP A 80 6.47 2.05 -17.23
N GLY A 81 5.97 2.67 -16.14
CA GLY A 81 5.43 1.93 -14.99
C GLY A 81 6.48 1.35 -14.05
N ALA A 82 7.77 1.60 -14.27
CA ALA A 82 8.85 1.21 -13.38
C ALA A 82 9.59 2.44 -12.82
N PRO A 83 9.93 2.46 -11.53
CA PRO A 83 10.69 3.56 -10.95
C PRO A 83 12.10 3.61 -11.56
N LYS A 84 12.47 4.76 -12.15
CA LYS A 84 13.86 5.03 -12.52
C LYS A 84 14.68 5.23 -11.26
N LYS A 85 15.44 4.22 -10.88
CA LYS A 85 16.44 4.18 -9.79
C LYS A 85 16.01 4.82 -8.46
N PRO A 86 15.90 4.07 -7.39
CA PRO A 86 15.64 4.62 -6.08
C PRO A 86 16.76 5.60 -5.71
N ARG A 87 16.44 6.88 -5.53
CA ARG A 87 17.35 7.87 -4.96
C ARG A 87 17.52 7.71 -3.44
N LEU A 88 16.78 6.82 -2.83
CA LEU A 88 17.08 6.39 -1.48
C LEU A 88 18.36 5.58 -1.52
N ARG A 89 19.37 6.07 -0.84
CA ARG A 89 20.48 5.21 -0.45
C ARG A 89 19.85 3.99 0.20
N ALA A 90 20.14 2.81 -0.33
CA ALA A 90 19.68 1.50 0.11
C ALA A 90 20.19 1.18 1.52
N SER A 91 19.81 1.97 2.52
CA SER A 91 20.30 1.89 3.87
C SER A 91 19.24 1.38 4.86
N TYR A 92 17.96 1.39 4.46
CA TYR A 92 16.92 0.92 5.38
C TYR A 92 16.75 -0.58 5.31
N ASP A 93 16.63 -1.20 6.47
CA ASP A 93 16.29 -2.61 6.61
C ASP A 93 14.90 -2.91 6.03
N VAL A 94 14.69 -4.15 5.59
CA VAL A 94 13.42 -4.61 5.04
C VAL A 94 12.27 -4.48 6.04
N HIS A 95 12.54 -4.63 7.35
CA HIS A 95 11.55 -4.45 8.41
C HIS A 95 11.13 -2.99 8.58
N VAL A 96 12.01 -2.03 8.27
CA VAL A 96 11.68 -0.60 8.21
C VAL A 96 10.65 -0.34 7.11
N TRP A 97 10.85 -0.88 5.92
CA TRP A 97 9.90 -0.78 4.80
C TRP A 97 8.56 -1.45 5.12
N GLY A 98 8.57 -2.63 5.74
CA GLY A 98 7.36 -3.30 6.20
C GLY A 98 6.59 -2.50 7.25
N SER A 99 7.31 -1.89 8.21
CA SER A 99 6.75 -1.03 9.24
C SER A 99 6.19 0.27 8.67
N PHE A 100 6.89 0.85 7.68
CA PHE A 100 6.47 2.04 6.96
C PHE A 100 5.17 1.80 6.18
N LEU A 101 5.05 0.68 5.46
CA LEU A 101 3.82 0.29 4.77
C LEU A 101 2.65 0.16 5.76
N LYS A 102 2.85 -0.52 6.90
CA LYS A 102 1.83 -0.64 7.95
C LYS A 102 1.42 0.71 8.52
N ALA A 103 2.40 1.59 8.78
CA ALA A 103 2.13 2.93 9.29
C ALA A 103 1.29 3.76 8.31
N TRP A 104 1.59 3.68 7.02
CA TRP A 104 0.80 4.35 5.99
C TRP A 104 -0.64 3.82 5.94
N ILE A 105 -0.83 2.49 5.87
CA ILE A 105 -2.15 1.86 5.86
C ILE A 105 -2.98 2.31 7.07
N ARG A 106 -2.39 2.33 8.27
CA ARG A 106 -3.06 2.77 9.50
C ARG A 106 -3.38 4.26 9.52
N SER A 107 -2.66 5.06 8.74
CA SER A 107 -2.87 6.50 8.66
C SER A 107 -3.97 6.90 7.69
N LEU A 108 -4.46 5.99 6.85
CA LEU A 108 -5.56 6.27 5.94
C LEU A 108 -6.78 6.77 6.73
N LYS A 109 -7.42 7.82 6.21
CA LYS A 109 -8.62 8.38 6.83
C LYS A 109 -9.77 7.38 6.83
N ASP A 110 -9.87 6.62 5.73
CA ASP A 110 -10.86 5.56 5.58
C ASP A 110 -10.15 4.20 5.64
N PRO A 111 -10.66 3.20 6.39
CA PRO A 111 -10.05 1.89 6.46
C PRO A 111 -10.10 1.21 5.08
N ILE A 112 -9.16 0.29 4.81
CA ILE A 112 -9.09 -0.42 3.52
C ILE A 112 -10.39 -1.16 3.23
N ILE A 113 -10.92 -1.89 4.22
CA ILE A 113 -12.28 -2.41 4.21
C ILE A 113 -13.16 -1.34 4.84
N THR A 114 -14.04 -0.75 4.07
CA THR A 114 -14.91 0.34 4.54
C THR A 114 -15.82 -0.11 5.66
N GLU A 115 -16.25 0.83 6.52
CA GLU A 115 -17.13 0.53 7.66
C GLU A 115 -18.39 -0.24 7.24
N ASP A 116 -18.98 0.14 6.09
CA ASP A 116 -20.17 -0.52 5.54
C ASP A 116 -19.95 -2.00 5.19
N CYS A 117 -18.70 -2.40 4.94
CA CYS A 117 -18.32 -3.77 4.59
C CYS A 117 -17.70 -4.54 5.76
N TYR A 118 -17.48 -3.90 6.91
CA TYR A 118 -16.71 -4.45 8.01
C TYR A 118 -17.36 -5.68 8.64
N ASP A 119 -18.66 -5.59 8.98
CA ASP A 119 -19.41 -6.70 9.61
C ASP A 119 -19.49 -7.91 8.70
N GLU A 120 -19.68 -7.68 7.39
CA GLU A 120 -19.68 -8.75 6.39
C GLU A 120 -18.30 -9.41 6.29
N ALA A 121 -17.23 -8.63 6.30
CA ALA A 121 -15.86 -9.15 6.26
C ALA A 121 -15.52 -10.02 7.48
N ILE A 122 -15.93 -9.60 8.68
CA ILE A 122 -15.76 -10.40 9.91
C ILE A 122 -16.58 -11.68 9.85
N GLY A 123 -17.78 -11.65 9.26
CA GLY A 123 -18.64 -12.81 9.12
C GLY A 123 -18.01 -13.97 8.33
N PHE A 124 -16.99 -13.70 7.51
CA PHE A 124 -16.26 -14.75 6.78
C PHE A 124 -15.48 -15.71 7.70
N CYS A 125 -15.06 -15.24 8.87
CA CYS A 125 -14.39 -16.08 9.86
C CYS A 125 -15.27 -17.25 10.37
N ALA A 126 -16.60 -17.14 10.21
CA ALA A 126 -17.55 -18.18 10.59
C ALA A 126 -17.86 -19.17 9.46
N CYS A 127 -17.35 -18.95 8.25
CA CYS A 127 -17.59 -19.81 7.09
C CYS A 127 -16.68 -21.03 7.12
N CYS A 128 -17.25 -22.21 7.01
CA CYS A 128 -16.51 -23.49 7.02
C CYS A 128 -16.17 -24.00 5.61
N ASP A 129 -16.83 -23.49 4.56
CA ASP A 129 -16.63 -23.94 3.17
C ASP A 129 -15.81 -22.91 2.38
N ALA A 130 -14.72 -23.36 1.79
CA ALA A 130 -13.82 -22.51 0.99
C ALA A 130 -14.51 -21.91 -0.24
N ALA A 131 -15.41 -22.63 -0.90
CA ALA A 131 -16.14 -22.12 -2.06
C ALA A 131 -17.09 -20.99 -1.68
N ASP A 132 -17.77 -21.10 -0.55
CA ASP A 132 -18.65 -20.07 0.00
C ASP A 132 -17.86 -18.82 0.39
N VAL A 133 -16.68 -18.99 0.99
CA VAL A 133 -15.77 -17.87 1.32
C VAL A 133 -15.35 -17.11 0.08
N VAL A 134 -14.98 -17.81 -1.00
CA VAL A 134 -14.56 -17.15 -2.27
C VAL A 134 -15.71 -16.34 -2.86
N ALA A 135 -16.91 -16.91 -2.93
CA ALA A 135 -18.08 -16.20 -3.45
C ALA A 135 -18.42 -14.95 -2.63
N LYS A 136 -18.36 -15.05 -1.31
CA LYS A 136 -18.58 -13.92 -0.38
C LYS A 136 -17.51 -12.86 -0.50
N LEU A 137 -16.24 -13.23 -0.63
CA LEU A 137 -15.14 -12.29 -0.88
C LEU A 137 -15.32 -11.54 -2.19
N GLN A 138 -15.70 -12.21 -3.27
CA GLN A 138 -15.98 -11.58 -4.55
C GLN A 138 -17.13 -10.57 -4.44
N ALA A 139 -18.21 -10.93 -3.73
CA ALA A 139 -19.34 -10.04 -3.49
C ALA A 139 -18.95 -8.83 -2.64
N LEU A 140 -18.10 -9.00 -1.62
CA LEU A 140 -17.59 -7.92 -0.80
C LEU A 140 -16.71 -6.96 -1.62
N LEU A 141 -15.76 -7.50 -2.41
CA LEU A 141 -14.88 -6.69 -3.25
C LEU A 141 -15.65 -5.84 -4.26
N ALA A 142 -16.78 -6.37 -4.77
CA ALA A 142 -17.65 -5.63 -5.68
C ALA A 142 -18.39 -4.45 -5.02
N LYS A 143 -18.53 -4.45 -3.68
CA LYS A 143 -19.14 -3.35 -2.91
C LYS A 143 -18.14 -2.25 -2.56
N LEU A 144 -16.84 -2.58 -2.51
CA LEU A 144 -15.80 -1.60 -2.18
C LEU A 144 -15.66 -0.53 -3.27
N PRO A 145 -15.33 0.72 -2.90
CA PRO A 145 -14.92 1.72 -3.88
C PRO A 145 -13.77 1.22 -4.75
N ALA A 146 -13.72 1.60 -6.02
CA ALA A 146 -12.76 1.06 -6.99
C ALA A 146 -11.29 1.16 -6.52
N SER A 147 -10.90 2.26 -5.89
CA SER A 147 -9.54 2.44 -5.35
C SER A 147 -9.25 1.47 -4.20
N HIS A 148 -10.23 1.19 -3.34
CA HIS A 148 -10.09 0.23 -2.24
C HIS A 148 -9.99 -1.20 -2.76
N ALA A 149 -10.86 -1.59 -3.69
CA ALA A 149 -10.81 -2.91 -4.32
C ALA A 149 -9.46 -3.15 -5.02
N THR A 150 -8.95 -2.13 -5.75
CA THR A 150 -7.65 -2.21 -6.42
C THR A 150 -6.50 -2.30 -5.41
N LEU A 151 -6.55 -1.55 -4.30
CA LEU A 151 -5.55 -1.63 -3.24
C LEU A 151 -5.52 -3.02 -2.59
N VAL A 152 -6.70 -3.57 -2.25
CA VAL A 152 -6.84 -4.92 -1.70
C VAL A 152 -6.25 -5.95 -2.66
N HIS A 153 -6.54 -5.83 -3.95
CA HIS A 153 -6.00 -6.74 -4.97
C HIS A 153 -4.46 -6.71 -5.01
N HIS A 154 -3.86 -5.52 -5.07
CA HIS A 154 -2.39 -5.40 -5.07
C HIS A 154 -1.77 -5.93 -3.76
N LEU A 155 -2.36 -5.60 -2.61
CA LEU A 155 -1.86 -6.03 -1.31
C LEU A 155 -1.93 -7.55 -1.15
N THR A 156 -3.06 -8.16 -1.49
CA THR A 156 -3.24 -9.61 -1.38
C THR A 156 -2.37 -10.38 -2.37
N THR A 157 -2.20 -9.86 -3.59
CA THR A 157 -1.27 -10.41 -4.59
C THR A 157 0.18 -10.36 -4.09
N PHE A 158 0.58 -9.28 -3.44
CA PHE A 158 1.91 -9.18 -2.82
C PHE A 158 2.04 -10.16 -1.64
N LEU A 159 1.07 -10.17 -0.72
CA LEU A 159 1.11 -11.04 0.46
C LEU A 159 1.08 -12.52 0.12
N SER A 160 0.41 -12.93 -0.97
CA SER A 160 0.40 -14.32 -1.42
C SER A 160 1.77 -14.86 -1.83
N LYS A 161 2.74 -13.99 -2.09
CA LYS A 161 4.13 -14.34 -2.37
C LYS A 161 4.98 -14.49 -1.10
N CYS A 162 4.48 -14.04 0.06
CA CYS A 162 5.16 -14.07 1.37
C CYS A 162 4.91 -15.39 2.14
N VAL A 163 4.88 -16.52 1.46
CA VAL A 163 4.60 -17.85 2.05
C VAL A 163 5.89 -18.63 2.24
#